data_d8f8651fa24ae0968bda39107da17ba3
#
_entry.id   d8f8651fa24ae0968bda39107da17ba3
#
_cell.length_a   1.000
_cell.length_b   1.000
_cell.length_c   1.000
_cell.angle_alpha   90.00
_cell.angle_beta   90.00
_cell.angle_gamma   90.00
#
_symmetry.space_group_name_H-M   'P 1'
#
loop_
_entity.id
_entity.type
_entity.pdbx_description
1 polymer ?
#
loop_
_entity_poly.entity_id
_entity_poly.type
_entity_poly.pdbx_seq_one_letter_code
_entity_poly.pdbx_strand_id
1 'polypeptide(L)'
;DIFAFSEKDLPTPTELEDKVRDLAIRAEALGKAPMAEAYTGPAILSGKASAVFFHEVLGHRLEGKRRESVNNEISGMLNQRILPASFQLYLDPTLTTYQGKALSGHYLCDDEGVKGQRVNCVKDGYLRQYLMSRTPVKEFTGSNGHGRAANDRDPNPRQSNLIVETTEPYSETQLRNLLIEELKRQGKEYGYYFRTVKGGFTTRGKANAINAFNVSPIEVYRVFADGRDDQLVRGVSLIGTPLSMFSQIKAAGGESELFTGFCGSESGSIPVSGTSPMVYVSQIETQGQKAIIKSKQGLISPPKTREAENMEHMADSSLIFKAMEDEMAHVCHELATRHNTVPLFVNYVLERKHTSGTESSGGVCVNKRKGNVKNNISVHIFLGDSLVTNDTGVEHHLQNIPDEIGYGRIRDALRSKSEIAYQGAVQRLDNKRTQLKQNPKPADNAAVPEFKRMPPAVWIGPSALTNPCPVTDMEQLSNRLSKVFSDYPELFNHCVKVYQKRVDYYRLTSEGQKILQPDTVFHITARASIKTDGNEVKTEYYRLHVGGINDLPSEDALIGELHRF
;
A
#
# COMPACT_ATOMS: atom_id res chain seq x y z
N ASP A 1 -5.33 2.04 14.07
CA ASP A 1 -4.42 0.94 13.75
C ASP A 1 -3.04 1.27 14.33
N ILE A 2 -2.40 0.30 14.98
CA ILE A 2 -1.04 0.38 15.48
C ILE A 2 -0.21 -0.57 14.62
N PHE A 3 0.87 -0.07 14.03
CA PHE A 3 1.82 -0.85 13.26
C PHE A 3 3.11 -0.93 14.05
N ALA A 4 3.54 -2.13 14.40
CA ALA A 4 4.80 -2.42 15.04
C ALA A 4 5.59 -3.40 14.16
N PHE A 5 6.86 -3.14 13.94
CA PHE A 5 7.75 -4.01 13.16
C PHE A 5 8.61 -4.88 14.08
N SER A 6 8.67 -4.53 15.36
CA SER A 6 9.31 -5.32 16.40
C SER A 6 8.61 -5.10 17.74
N GLU A 7 8.88 -5.96 18.71
CA GLU A 7 8.36 -5.84 20.07
C GLU A 7 8.72 -4.48 20.74
N LYS A 8 9.86 -3.90 20.37
CA LYS A 8 10.32 -2.61 20.88
C LYS A 8 9.49 -1.43 20.38
N ASP A 9 8.78 -1.61 19.27
CA ASP A 9 7.95 -0.58 18.66
C ASP A 9 6.50 -0.63 19.16
N LEU A 10 6.15 -1.64 19.97
CA LEU A 10 4.83 -1.75 20.57
C LEU A 10 4.67 -0.73 21.71
N PRO A 11 3.55 -0.01 21.76
CA PRO A 11 3.20 0.77 22.95
C PRO A 11 3.10 -0.12 24.19
N THR A 12 3.44 0.41 25.33
CA THR A 12 3.24 -0.26 26.61
C THR A 12 1.76 -0.58 26.83
N PRO A 13 1.42 -1.58 27.65
CA PRO A 13 0.02 -1.88 27.99
C PRO A 13 -0.76 -0.64 28.46
N THR A 14 -0.16 0.20 29.30
CA THR A 14 -0.78 1.43 29.79
C THR A 14 -1.06 2.44 28.67
N GLU A 15 -0.09 2.64 27.75
CA GLU A 15 -0.29 3.51 26.58
C GLU A 15 -1.38 2.96 25.64
N LEU A 16 -1.49 1.64 25.53
CA LEU A 16 -2.57 1.01 24.77
C LEU A 16 -3.93 1.22 25.42
N GLU A 17 -4.01 1.05 26.75
CA GLU A 17 -5.23 1.33 27.52
C GLU A 17 -5.70 2.77 27.33
N ASP A 18 -4.79 3.71 27.46
CA ASP A 18 -5.11 5.13 27.30
C ASP A 18 -5.59 5.43 25.86
N LYS A 19 -4.95 4.82 24.86
CA LYS A 19 -5.38 4.97 23.45
C LYS A 19 -6.76 4.37 23.18
N VAL A 20 -7.07 3.20 23.76
CA VAL A 20 -8.39 2.58 23.61
C VAL A 20 -9.46 3.41 24.32
N ARG A 21 -9.17 3.89 25.53
CA ARG A 21 -10.07 4.78 26.28
C ARG A 21 -10.35 6.08 25.53
N ASP A 22 -9.31 6.72 24.98
CA ASP A 22 -9.43 7.89 24.12
C ASP A 22 -10.27 7.59 22.88
N LEU A 23 -10.03 6.45 22.23
CA LEU A 23 -10.78 6.03 21.05
C LEU A 23 -12.28 5.84 21.35
N ALA A 24 -12.63 5.23 22.50
CA ALA A 24 -14.02 5.04 22.89
C ALA A 24 -14.72 6.38 23.13
N ILE A 25 -14.08 7.31 23.84
CA ILE A 25 -14.59 8.66 24.09
C ILE A 25 -14.81 9.40 22.76
N ARG A 26 -13.84 9.32 21.85
CA ARG A 26 -13.91 9.96 20.54
C ARG A 26 -15.00 9.37 19.66
N ALA A 27 -15.17 8.03 19.68
CA ALA A 27 -16.21 7.34 18.92
C ALA A 27 -17.62 7.74 19.42
N GLU A 28 -17.81 7.84 20.73
CA GLU A 28 -19.07 8.31 21.33
C GLU A 28 -19.35 9.77 20.94
N ALA A 29 -18.35 10.65 21.06
CA ALA A 29 -18.47 12.05 20.67
C ALA A 29 -18.82 12.20 19.19
N LEU A 30 -18.17 11.42 18.32
CA LEU A 30 -18.44 11.40 16.88
C LEU A 30 -19.86 10.90 16.57
N GLY A 31 -20.35 9.91 17.32
CA GLY A 31 -21.72 9.41 17.19
C GLY A 31 -22.78 10.49 17.47
N LYS A 32 -22.49 11.40 18.40
CA LYS A 32 -23.37 12.52 18.80
C LYS A 32 -23.16 13.78 17.94
N ALA A 33 -22.05 13.88 17.19
CA ALA A 33 -21.70 15.07 16.42
C ALA A 33 -22.71 15.37 15.31
N PRO A 34 -23.01 16.66 15.01
CA PRO A 34 -23.89 17.02 13.91
C PRO A 34 -23.29 16.65 12.56
N MET A 35 -24.15 16.42 11.58
CA MET A 35 -23.73 16.22 10.20
C MET A 35 -23.19 17.52 9.60
N ALA A 36 -22.09 17.42 8.87
CA ALA A 36 -21.53 18.55 8.16
C ALA A 36 -22.28 18.84 6.86
N GLU A 37 -22.33 20.09 6.48
CA GLU A 37 -22.79 20.56 5.17
C GLU A 37 -21.61 20.70 4.20
N ALA A 38 -21.92 20.93 2.91
CA ALA A 38 -20.92 21.29 1.93
C ALA A 38 -20.25 22.63 2.35
N TYR A 39 -18.93 22.68 2.22
CA TYR A 39 -18.16 23.83 2.66
C TYR A 39 -17.02 24.13 1.67
N THR A 40 -16.81 25.42 1.42
CA THR A 40 -15.64 25.93 0.72
C THR A 40 -15.03 27.06 1.53
N GLY A 41 -13.78 26.93 1.93
CA GLY A 41 -13.09 27.95 2.74
C GLY A 41 -11.79 27.44 3.34
N PRO A 42 -11.16 28.22 4.24
CA PRO A 42 -9.86 27.87 4.80
C PRO A 42 -9.94 26.69 5.76
N ALA A 43 -8.83 25.94 5.85
CA ALA A 43 -8.73 24.78 6.72
C ALA A 43 -7.31 24.50 7.22
N ILE A 44 -7.22 23.71 8.26
CA ILE A 44 -5.98 23.08 8.73
C ILE A 44 -6.12 21.56 8.60
N LEU A 45 -5.06 20.93 8.11
CA LEU A 45 -4.90 19.48 8.09
C LEU A 45 -3.88 19.10 9.16
N SER A 46 -4.20 18.20 10.09
CA SER A 46 -3.22 17.61 11.02
C SER A 46 -2.08 16.97 10.23
N GLY A 47 -0.98 16.65 10.86
CA GLY A 47 0.14 15.99 10.17
C GLY A 47 -0.29 14.68 9.50
N LYS A 48 -1.11 13.86 10.17
CA LYS A 48 -1.65 12.62 9.61
C LYS A 48 -2.60 12.87 8.44
N ALA A 49 -3.49 13.83 8.55
CA ALA A 49 -4.39 14.21 7.47
C ALA A 49 -3.64 14.80 6.27
N SER A 50 -2.62 15.61 6.55
CA SER A 50 -1.72 16.19 5.55
C SER A 50 -0.90 15.14 4.82
N ALA A 51 -0.37 14.13 5.54
CA ALA A 51 0.37 13.03 4.93
C ALA A 51 -0.47 12.27 3.89
N VAL A 52 -1.72 11.93 4.23
CA VAL A 52 -2.65 11.30 3.28
C VAL A 52 -3.03 12.26 2.15
N PHE A 53 -3.26 13.52 2.46
CA PHE A 53 -3.53 14.55 1.45
C PHE A 53 -2.39 14.64 0.42
N PHE A 54 -1.13 14.75 0.85
CA PHE A 54 0.01 14.78 -0.07
C PHE A 54 0.17 13.47 -0.84
N HIS A 55 -0.10 12.33 -0.23
CA HIS A 55 -0.09 11.04 -0.90
C HIS A 55 -1.06 11.01 -2.08
N GLU A 56 -2.30 11.47 -1.89
CA GLU A 56 -3.35 11.44 -2.91
C GLU A 56 -3.23 12.56 -3.94
N VAL A 57 -2.94 13.78 -3.46
CA VAL A 57 -2.95 14.99 -4.31
C VAL A 57 -1.68 15.10 -5.13
N LEU A 58 -0.51 14.77 -4.57
CA LEU A 58 0.78 14.92 -5.22
C LEU A 58 1.51 13.60 -5.46
N GLY A 59 1.57 12.74 -4.46
CA GLY A 59 2.34 11.50 -4.51
C GLY A 59 2.04 10.64 -5.73
N HIS A 60 0.79 10.39 -6.03
CA HIS A 60 0.38 9.65 -7.23
C HIS A 60 0.73 10.36 -8.54
N ARG A 61 0.87 11.66 -8.55
CA ARG A 61 1.26 12.42 -9.74
C ARG A 61 2.76 12.45 -9.97
N LEU A 62 3.52 12.14 -8.91
CA LEU A 62 4.98 11.99 -8.98
C LEU A 62 5.40 10.60 -9.51
N GLU A 63 4.48 9.65 -9.66
CA GLU A 63 4.74 8.35 -10.28
C GLU A 63 5.01 8.55 -11.78
N GLY A 64 6.26 8.37 -12.23
CA GLY A 64 6.77 8.84 -13.53
C GLY A 64 5.97 8.36 -14.74
N LYS A 65 5.52 7.09 -14.76
CA LYS A 65 4.68 6.57 -15.85
C LYS A 65 3.41 7.39 -16.08
N ARG A 66 2.88 8.04 -15.02
CA ARG A 66 1.70 8.90 -15.11
C ARG A 66 1.98 10.26 -15.72
N ARG A 67 3.25 10.67 -15.82
CA ARG A 67 3.65 11.92 -16.46
C ARG A 67 3.24 11.98 -17.92
N GLU A 68 3.19 10.84 -18.60
CA GLU A 68 2.76 10.73 -20.00
C GLU A 68 1.24 10.70 -20.17
N SER A 69 0.49 10.60 -19.07
CA SER A 69 -0.97 10.68 -19.12
C SER A 69 -1.43 12.09 -19.43
N VAL A 70 -2.34 12.22 -20.38
CA VAL A 70 -2.99 13.49 -20.76
C VAL A 70 -3.63 14.20 -19.55
N ASN A 71 -3.94 13.43 -18.51
CA ASN A 71 -4.63 13.90 -17.31
C ASN A 71 -3.71 14.14 -16.11
N ASN A 72 -2.39 14.19 -16.28
CA ASN A 72 -1.47 14.55 -15.20
C ASN A 72 -1.14 16.05 -15.28
N GLU A 73 -1.79 16.83 -14.44
CA GLU A 73 -1.73 18.30 -14.45
C GLU A 73 -0.31 18.83 -14.16
N ILE A 74 0.55 18.07 -13.47
CA ILE A 74 1.92 18.49 -13.19
C ILE A 74 2.96 17.99 -14.21
N SER A 75 2.53 17.31 -15.27
CA SER A 75 3.45 16.72 -16.27
C SER A 75 4.35 17.74 -16.95
N GLY A 76 3.84 18.95 -17.18
CA GLY A 76 4.59 20.09 -17.76
C GLY A 76 5.25 21.02 -16.74
N MET A 77 5.18 20.72 -15.43
CA MET A 77 5.62 21.64 -14.38
C MET A 77 7.02 21.34 -13.83
N LEU A 78 7.79 20.49 -14.50
CA LEU A 78 9.18 20.24 -14.10
C LEU A 78 9.96 21.55 -14.02
N ASN A 79 10.70 21.72 -12.92
CA ASN A 79 11.43 22.95 -12.56
C ASN A 79 10.54 24.20 -12.35
N GLN A 80 9.23 24.02 -12.24
CA GLN A 80 8.33 25.08 -11.81
C GLN A 80 7.98 24.96 -10.33
N ARG A 81 7.60 26.06 -9.72
CA ARG A 81 7.15 26.09 -8.33
C ARG A 81 5.71 25.56 -8.23
N ILE A 82 5.52 24.52 -7.45
CA ILE A 82 4.20 23.90 -7.19
C ILE A 82 3.75 24.02 -5.74
N LEU A 83 4.68 24.30 -4.82
CA LEU A 83 4.42 24.51 -3.39
C LEU A 83 5.12 25.80 -2.92
N PRO A 84 4.82 26.32 -1.72
CA PRO A 84 5.59 27.39 -1.12
C PRO A 84 7.09 27.06 -1.03
N ALA A 85 7.94 28.09 -1.03
CA ALA A 85 9.40 27.89 -1.07
C ALA A 85 9.97 27.11 0.12
N SER A 86 9.31 27.18 1.26
CA SER A 86 9.72 26.44 2.46
C SER A 86 9.47 24.94 2.41
N PHE A 87 8.69 24.44 1.44
CA PHE A 87 8.32 23.02 1.38
C PHE A 87 9.38 22.18 0.67
N GLN A 88 9.68 21.05 1.32
CA GLN A 88 10.47 19.95 0.79
C GLN A 88 9.59 18.70 0.78
N LEU A 89 9.64 17.91 -0.30
CA LEU A 89 8.96 16.62 -0.37
C LEU A 89 9.87 15.61 -1.05
N TYR A 90 10.10 14.51 -0.36
CA TYR A 90 10.89 13.40 -0.90
C TYR A 90 10.27 12.05 -0.56
N LEU A 91 10.65 11.05 -1.33
CA LEU A 91 10.34 9.65 -1.03
C LEU A 91 11.65 8.89 -0.81
N ASP A 92 11.71 8.14 0.29
CA ASP A 92 12.92 7.43 0.67
C ASP A 92 12.61 6.02 1.19
N PRO A 93 12.77 4.99 0.34
CA PRO A 93 12.54 3.60 0.75
C PRO A 93 13.65 3.06 1.65
N THR A 94 14.77 3.75 1.80
CA THR A 94 15.89 3.26 2.61
C THR A 94 15.70 3.51 4.11
N LEU A 95 14.77 4.39 4.47
CA LEU A 95 14.44 4.70 5.86
C LEU A 95 13.54 3.62 6.46
N THR A 96 14.00 3.00 7.55
CA THR A 96 13.20 2.09 8.38
C THR A 96 12.38 2.83 9.42
N THR A 97 12.86 3.98 9.85
CA THR A 97 12.22 4.83 10.86
C THR A 97 12.33 6.31 10.48
N TYR A 98 11.41 7.12 10.94
CA TYR A 98 11.47 8.59 10.87
C TYR A 98 10.99 9.18 12.20
N GLN A 99 11.81 10.01 12.82
CA GLN A 99 11.54 10.58 14.16
C GLN A 99 11.10 9.53 15.20
N GLY A 100 11.80 8.38 15.21
CA GLY A 100 11.52 7.27 16.13
C GLY A 100 10.30 6.43 15.80
N LYS A 101 9.56 6.71 14.71
CA LYS A 101 8.39 5.96 14.27
C LYS A 101 8.75 5.04 13.11
N ALA A 102 8.34 3.77 13.17
CA ALA A 102 8.62 2.77 12.13
C ALA A 102 7.84 3.06 10.83
N LEU A 103 8.48 2.84 9.68
CA LEU A 103 7.94 3.13 8.35
C LEU A 103 7.66 1.84 7.58
N SER A 104 6.46 1.69 7.01
CA SER A 104 6.05 0.49 6.26
C SER A 104 6.42 0.52 4.78
N GLY A 105 6.79 1.66 4.23
CA GLY A 105 7.21 1.80 2.83
C GLY A 105 8.71 1.51 2.61
N HIS A 106 9.38 0.89 3.59
CA HIS A 106 10.80 0.54 3.51
C HIS A 106 11.05 -0.68 2.64
N TYR A 107 12.12 -0.63 1.84
CA TYR A 107 12.70 -1.78 1.13
C TYR A 107 14.14 -1.46 0.70
N LEU A 108 14.95 -2.50 0.50
CA LEU A 108 16.34 -2.37 0.03
C LEU A 108 16.43 -2.26 -1.49
N CYS A 109 15.67 -3.12 -2.17
CA CYS A 109 15.53 -3.11 -3.63
C CYS A 109 14.04 -3.09 -3.96
N ASP A 110 13.70 -2.40 -5.04
CA ASP A 110 12.34 -2.40 -5.58
C ASP A 110 11.99 -3.74 -6.24
N ASP A 111 10.76 -3.88 -6.73
CA ASP A 111 10.27 -5.12 -7.33
C ASP A 111 10.83 -5.40 -8.73
N GLU A 112 11.69 -4.54 -9.24
CA GLU A 112 12.49 -4.72 -10.45
C GLU A 112 13.96 -5.04 -10.16
N GLY A 113 14.35 -5.19 -8.88
CA GLY A 113 15.70 -5.47 -8.42
C GLY A 113 16.61 -4.24 -8.39
N VAL A 114 16.09 -3.03 -8.54
CA VAL A 114 16.85 -1.80 -8.47
C VAL A 114 16.95 -1.33 -7.01
N LYS A 115 18.16 -0.98 -6.57
CA LYS A 115 18.40 -0.45 -5.21
C LYS A 115 17.52 0.78 -4.95
N GLY A 116 16.80 0.77 -3.84
CA GLY A 116 16.02 1.90 -3.37
C GLY A 116 16.87 3.15 -3.13
N GLN A 117 16.37 4.31 -3.53
CA GLN A 117 17.08 5.57 -3.42
C GLN A 117 16.14 6.66 -2.91
N ARG A 118 16.68 7.61 -2.16
CA ARG A 118 15.96 8.84 -1.83
C ARG A 118 15.76 9.67 -3.08
N VAL A 119 14.52 10.06 -3.35
CA VAL A 119 14.13 10.90 -4.48
C VAL A 119 13.55 12.22 -3.96
N ASN A 120 14.26 13.31 -4.17
CA ASN A 120 13.81 14.66 -3.80
C ASN A 120 12.88 15.19 -4.89
N CYS A 121 11.59 14.86 -4.77
CA CYS A 121 10.59 15.21 -5.78
C CYS A 121 10.29 16.71 -5.80
N VAL A 122 10.19 17.35 -4.61
CA VAL A 122 10.03 18.80 -4.49
C VAL A 122 11.15 19.34 -3.60
N LYS A 123 11.86 20.34 -4.12
CA LYS A 123 12.91 21.05 -3.40
C LYS A 123 12.66 22.54 -3.49
N ASP A 124 12.61 23.22 -2.33
CA ASP A 124 12.35 24.65 -2.21
C ASP A 124 11.04 25.06 -2.95
N GLY A 125 10.02 24.19 -2.86
CA GLY A 125 8.74 24.36 -3.53
C GLY A 125 8.74 24.01 -5.03
N TYR A 126 9.88 23.73 -5.64
CA TYR A 126 9.99 23.41 -7.08
C TYR A 126 9.90 21.91 -7.32
N LEU A 127 9.13 21.47 -8.31
CA LEU A 127 9.11 20.10 -8.79
C LEU A 127 10.44 19.78 -9.49
N ARG A 128 11.17 18.76 -8.99
CA ARG A 128 12.53 18.42 -9.45
C ARG A 128 12.63 17.05 -10.04
N GLN A 129 11.94 16.07 -9.46
CA GLN A 129 12.09 14.67 -9.84
C GLN A 129 10.76 13.92 -9.76
N TYR A 130 10.72 12.79 -10.45
CA TYR A 130 9.65 11.82 -10.40
C TYR A 130 10.15 10.47 -9.87
N LEU A 131 9.25 9.67 -9.33
CA LEU A 131 9.51 8.28 -8.98
C LEU A 131 9.59 7.46 -10.27
N MET A 132 10.68 6.71 -10.45
CA MET A 132 10.94 6.00 -11.69
C MET A 132 11.12 4.51 -11.46
N SER A 133 10.48 3.72 -12.31
CA SER A 133 10.77 2.31 -12.54
C SER A 133 11.79 2.17 -13.68
N ARG A 134 11.99 0.95 -14.17
CA ARG A 134 12.86 0.70 -15.33
C ARG A 134 12.27 1.19 -16.66
N THR A 135 10.97 1.50 -16.68
CA THR A 135 10.33 2.12 -17.84
C THR A 135 10.72 3.60 -17.90
N PRO A 136 11.50 4.03 -18.90
CA PRO A 136 11.91 5.42 -19.04
C PRO A 136 10.73 6.32 -19.39
N VAL A 137 10.80 7.58 -18.96
CA VAL A 137 9.80 8.61 -19.27
C VAL A 137 10.50 9.91 -19.60
N LYS A 138 10.40 10.39 -20.83
CA LYS A 138 11.04 11.63 -21.30
C LYS A 138 12.49 11.80 -20.81
N GLU A 139 12.77 12.88 -20.07
CA GLU A 139 14.10 13.21 -19.54
C GLU A 139 14.58 12.22 -18.47
N PHE A 140 13.68 11.41 -17.93
CA PHE A 140 13.96 10.44 -16.88
C PHE A 140 14.14 9.05 -17.48
N THR A 141 15.36 8.71 -17.86
CA THR A 141 15.68 7.45 -18.55
C THR A 141 16.17 6.34 -17.63
N GLY A 142 16.32 6.59 -16.32
CA GLY A 142 16.81 5.63 -15.35
C GLY A 142 15.81 5.38 -14.23
N SER A 143 15.77 4.14 -13.73
CA SER A 143 15.08 3.83 -12.47
C SER A 143 15.79 4.47 -11.30
N ASN A 144 15.02 4.93 -10.33
CA ASN A 144 15.52 5.38 -9.03
C ASN A 144 15.02 4.46 -7.88
N GLY A 145 14.73 3.19 -8.23
CA GLY A 145 14.36 2.18 -7.25
C GLY A 145 12.95 2.35 -6.70
N HIS A 146 12.00 2.77 -7.55
CA HIS A 146 10.59 2.90 -7.19
C HIS A 146 9.66 2.06 -8.08
N GLY A 147 10.18 1.07 -8.79
CA GLY A 147 9.38 0.09 -9.53
C GLY A 147 8.75 -0.93 -8.57
N ARG A 148 7.49 -0.73 -8.17
CA ARG A 148 6.85 -1.52 -7.14
C ARG A 148 5.57 -2.19 -7.62
N ALA A 149 5.33 -3.41 -7.12
CA ALA A 149 4.15 -4.19 -7.44
C ALA A 149 3.70 -5.08 -6.27
N ALA A 150 2.44 -5.44 -6.23
CA ALA A 150 2.02 -6.66 -5.56
C ALA A 150 2.47 -7.87 -6.38
N ASN A 151 2.50 -9.05 -5.75
CA ASN A 151 3.19 -10.23 -6.27
C ASN A 151 2.68 -10.78 -7.61
N ASP A 152 1.48 -10.42 -7.98
CA ASP A 152 0.80 -10.89 -9.20
C ASP A 152 0.74 -9.82 -10.30
N ARG A 153 1.48 -8.71 -10.14
CA ARG A 153 1.38 -7.54 -11.00
C ARG A 153 2.74 -7.12 -11.57
N ASP A 154 2.68 -6.40 -12.69
CA ASP A 154 3.85 -5.75 -13.24
C ASP A 154 4.26 -4.54 -12.40
N PRO A 155 5.56 -4.36 -12.12
CA PRO A 155 6.05 -3.19 -11.42
C PRO A 155 5.78 -1.90 -12.20
N ASN A 156 5.35 -0.88 -11.46
CA ASN A 156 5.18 0.48 -11.94
C ASN A 156 5.83 1.45 -10.95
N PRO A 157 6.16 2.67 -11.37
CA PRO A 157 6.59 3.70 -10.42
C PRO A 157 5.53 3.91 -9.35
N ARG A 158 5.88 3.68 -8.08
CA ARG A 158 4.96 3.80 -6.93
C ARG A 158 5.64 4.48 -5.75
N GLN A 159 4.83 5.02 -4.87
CA GLN A 159 5.29 5.64 -3.64
C GLN A 159 5.92 4.62 -2.68
N SER A 160 6.80 5.12 -1.81
CA SER A 160 7.46 4.40 -0.71
C SER A 160 7.14 5.07 0.63
N ASN A 161 8.15 5.59 1.34
CA ASN A 161 7.98 6.48 2.46
C ASN A 161 7.98 7.93 1.96
N LEU A 162 6.82 8.56 1.93
CA LEU A 162 6.66 9.96 1.56
C LEU A 162 6.93 10.84 2.79
N ILE A 163 7.86 11.78 2.68
CA ILE A 163 8.21 12.71 3.74
C ILE A 163 8.00 14.14 3.25
N VAL A 164 7.22 14.90 3.99
CA VAL A 164 7.02 16.34 3.78
C VAL A 164 7.67 17.09 4.93
N GLU A 165 8.47 18.09 4.60
CA GLU A 165 9.15 18.94 5.56
C GLU A 165 8.97 20.42 5.19
N THR A 166 9.15 21.30 6.16
CA THR A 166 9.20 22.75 5.94
C THR A 166 10.44 23.35 6.58
N THR A 167 11.07 24.27 5.90
CA THR A 167 12.22 25.04 6.41
C THR A 167 11.80 26.22 7.29
N GLU A 168 10.52 26.58 7.27
CA GLU A 168 9.93 27.67 8.03
C GLU A 168 8.73 27.13 8.82
N PRO A 169 8.94 26.37 9.92
CA PRO A 169 7.85 25.77 10.67
C PRO A 169 7.11 26.82 11.52
N TYR A 170 5.81 26.83 11.36
CA TYR A 170 4.88 27.56 12.24
C TYR A 170 4.52 26.70 13.47
N SER A 171 4.22 27.33 14.60
CA SER A 171 3.57 26.62 15.70
C SER A 171 2.10 26.35 15.37
N GLU A 172 1.48 25.38 16.05
CA GLU A 172 0.05 25.10 15.89
C GLU A 172 -0.81 26.34 16.16
N THR A 173 -0.45 27.11 17.17
CA THR A 173 -1.14 28.38 17.49
C THR A 173 -1.03 29.38 16.35
N GLN A 174 0.13 29.49 15.73
CA GLN A 174 0.32 30.39 14.57
C GLN A 174 -0.51 29.93 13.37
N LEU A 175 -0.55 28.61 13.07
CA LEU A 175 -1.40 28.08 12.00
C LEU A 175 -2.88 28.33 12.27
N ARG A 176 -3.30 28.21 13.52
CA ARG A 176 -4.67 28.50 13.93
C ARG A 176 -5.00 30.00 13.78
N ASN A 177 -4.09 30.88 14.12
CA ASN A 177 -4.27 32.31 13.91
C ASN A 177 -4.40 32.65 12.43
N LEU A 178 -3.58 32.08 11.55
CA LEU A 178 -3.71 32.25 10.10
C LEU A 178 -5.09 31.79 9.60
N LEU A 179 -5.60 30.68 10.12
CA LEU A 179 -6.95 30.21 9.80
C LEU A 179 -8.01 31.26 10.20
N ILE A 180 -7.95 31.76 11.44
CA ILE A 180 -8.91 32.71 11.98
C ILE A 180 -8.85 34.05 11.23
N GLU A 181 -7.67 34.55 10.91
CA GLU A 181 -7.47 35.78 10.11
C GLU A 181 -8.09 35.62 8.71
N GLU A 182 -7.87 34.50 8.07
CA GLU A 182 -8.42 34.21 6.75
C GLU A 182 -9.95 34.05 6.77
N LEU A 183 -10.51 33.45 7.85
CA LEU A 183 -11.95 33.39 8.06
C LEU A 183 -12.58 34.79 8.14
N LYS A 184 -11.96 35.68 8.90
CA LYS A 184 -12.39 37.09 9.01
C LYS A 184 -12.29 37.80 7.68
N ARG A 185 -11.20 37.58 6.95
CA ARG A 185 -11.00 38.18 5.59
C ARG A 185 -12.05 37.71 4.58
N GLN A 186 -12.44 36.41 4.66
CA GLN A 186 -13.46 35.83 3.77
C GLN A 186 -14.90 36.04 4.28
N GLY A 187 -15.11 36.64 5.45
CA GLY A 187 -16.43 36.80 6.07
C GLY A 187 -17.10 35.48 6.44
N LYS A 188 -16.31 34.47 6.80
CA LYS A 188 -16.80 33.13 7.16
C LYS A 188 -16.87 32.95 8.68
N GLU A 189 -17.94 32.30 9.14
CA GLU A 189 -18.15 32.01 10.56
C GLU A 189 -17.16 30.99 11.10
N TYR A 190 -16.82 29.97 10.30
CA TYR A 190 -15.92 28.90 10.70
C TYR A 190 -15.06 28.41 9.55
N GLY A 191 -13.95 27.73 9.91
CA GLY A 191 -13.12 26.89 9.03
C GLY A 191 -13.05 25.46 9.55
N TYR A 192 -12.42 24.59 8.80
CA TYR A 192 -12.26 23.20 9.23
C TYR A 192 -10.86 22.91 9.77
N TYR A 193 -10.81 22.07 10.80
CA TYR A 193 -9.62 21.36 11.26
C TYR A 193 -9.83 19.85 11.06
N PHE A 194 -9.08 19.27 10.13
CA PHE A 194 -9.10 17.84 9.84
C PHE A 194 -8.09 17.14 10.75
N ARG A 195 -8.57 16.49 11.82
CA ARG A 195 -7.72 15.86 12.82
C ARG A 195 -7.29 14.46 12.45
N THR A 196 -8.23 13.61 12.03
CA THR A 196 -7.95 12.22 11.64
C THR A 196 -8.63 11.86 10.34
N VAL A 197 -7.97 10.97 9.57
CA VAL A 197 -8.47 10.48 8.29
C VAL A 197 -8.35 8.96 8.23
N LYS A 198 -9.28 8.32 7.52
CA LYS A 198 -9.25 6.87 7.26
C LYS A 198 -8.28 6.53 6.13
N GLY A 199 -8.16 7.36 5.14
CA GLY A 199 -7.40 7.18 3.91
C GLY A 199 -7.98 8.05 2.80
N GLY A 200 -7.54 7.82 1.58
CA GLY A 200 -8.01 8.55 0.42
C GLY A 200 -8.02 7.68 -0.83
N PHE A 201 -8.44 8.26 -1.92
CA PHE A 201 -8.28 7.71 -3.26
C PHE A 201 -8.25 8.83 -4.29
N THR A 202 -7.53 8.56 -5.38
CA THR A 202 -7.50 9.45 -6.54
C THR A 202 -8.27 8.79 -7.68
N THR A 203 -9.31 9.45 -8.18
CA THR A 203 -10.03 8.99 -9.37
C THR A 203 -9.26 9.38 -10.61
N ARG A 204 -9.05 8.40 -11.50
CA ARG A 204 -8.54 8.66 -12.84
C ARG A 204 -9.71 8.84 -13.78
N GLY A 205 -9.81 10.01 -14.40
CA GLY A 205 -10.74 10.19 -15.50
C GLY A 205 -10.35 9.28 -16.68
N LYS A 206 -11.24 8.44 -17.16
CA LYS A 206 -11.24 8.06 -18.57
C LYS A 206 -11.39 9.36 -19.36
N ALA A 207 -10.97 9.43 -20.62
CA ALA A 207 -10.76 10.61 -21.45
C ALA A 207 -11.70 11.85 -21.28
N ASN A 208 -12.79 11.75 -20.51
CA ASN A 208 -13.78 12.79 -20.26
C ASN A 208 -14.14 12.98 -18.77
N ALA A 209 -13.41 12.42 -17.81
CA ALA A 209 -13.71 12.56 -16.40
C ALA A 209 -12.71 13.49 -15.71
N ILE A 210 -13.20 14.34 -14.80
CA ILE A 210 -12.40 15.27 -14.03
C ILE A 210 -11.45 14.50 -13.11
N ASN A 211 -10.16 14.83 -13.13
CA ASN A 211 -9.20 14.36 -12.13
C ASN A 211 -9.60 14.92 -10.77
N ALA A 212 -10.04 14.05 -9.90
CA ALA A 212 -10.42 14.41 -8.55
C ALA A 212 -9.74 13.49 -7.54
N PHE A 213 -9.45 14.04 -6.38
CA PHE A 213 -9.06 13.26 -5.22
C PHE A 213 -10.19 13.29 -4.18
N ASN A 214 -10.22 12.27 -3.36
CA ASN A 214 -11.08 12.19 -2.18
C ASN A 214 -10.24 11.73 -1.00
N VAL A 215 -10.29 12.47 0.10
CA VAL A 215 -9.79 12.04 1.40
C VAL A 215 -11.01 11.86 2.29
N SER A 216 -11.06 10.74 3.01
CA SER A 216 -12.16 10.40 3.90
C SER A 216 -11.80 10.74 5.34
N PRO A 217 -12.14 11.93 5.84
CA PRO A 217 -11.90 12.31 7.22
C PRO A 217 -12.79 11.51 8.17
N ILE A 218 -12.30 11.30 9.39
CA ILE A 218 -13.05 10.72 10.50
C ILE A 218 -13.44 11.82 11.49
N GLU A 219 -12.46 12.58 11.98
CA GLU A 219 -12.68 13.67 12.91
C GLU A 219 -12.39 15.00 12.26
N VAL A 220 -13.41 15.83 12.20
CA VAL A 220 -13.34 17.19 11.65
C VAL A 220 -13.96 18.15 12.64
N TYR A 221 -13.29 19.25 12.89
CA TYR A 221 -13.77 20.27 13.81
C TYR A 221 -14.05 21.57 13.03
N ARG A 222 -15.15 22.22 13.36
CA ARG A 222 -15.36 23.64 13.02
C ARG A 222 -14.56 24.49 13.99
N VAL A 223 -13.66 25.29 13.47
CA VAL A 223 -12.90 26.31 14.20
C VAL A 223 -13.53 27.65 13.89
N PHE A 224 -14.03 28.33 14.92
CA PHE A 224 -14.82 29.53 14.73
C PHE A 224 -13.98 30.81 14.71
N ALA A 225 -14.37 31.76 13.88
CA ALA A 225 -13.71 33.07 13.73
C ALA A 225 -13.79 33.96 14.97
N ASP A 226 -14.80 33.77 15.82
CA ASP A 226 -15.02 34.49 17.06
C ASP A 226 -14.26 33.91 18.27
N GLY A 227 -13.58 32.77 18.08
CA GLY A 227 -12.76 32.15 19.12
C GLY A 227 -13.51 31.30 20.14
N ARG A 228 -14.80 31.01 19.92
CA ARG A 228 -15.54 30.03 20.73
C ARG A 228 -14.98 28.62 20.52
N ASP A 229 -15.36 27.67 21.37
CA ASP A 229 -14.89 26.29 21.35
C ASP A 229 -15.13 25.59 20.01
N ASP A 230 -14.18 24.75 19.60
CA ASP A 230 -14.26 23.95 18.40
C ASP A 230 -15.42 22.95 18.48
N GLN A 231 -16.14 22.79 17.37
CA GLN A 231 -17.26 21.86 17.28
C GLN A 231 -16.91 20.66 16.40
N LEU A 232 -16.94 19.45 17.00
CA LEU A 232 -16.82 18.21 16.24
C LEU A 232 -18.01 18.05 15.28
N VAL A 233 -17.73 17.67 14.01
CA VAL A 233 -18.73 17.35 13.00
C VAL A 233 -18.40 16.03 12.31
N ARG A 234 -19.39 15.40 11.68
CA ARG A 234 -19.24 14.13 10.97
C ARG A 234 -19.80 14.18 9.54
N GLY A 235 -19.45 13.18 8.73
CA GLY A 235 -19.96 13.06 7.36
C GLY A 235 -19.31 14.03 6.39
N VAL A 236 -18.05 14.40 6.62
CA VAL A 236 -17.27 15.26 5.72
C VAL A 236 -16.51 14.39 4.73
N SER A 237 -16.53 14.75 3.45
CA SER A 237 -15.62 14.27 2.42
C SER A 237 -14.82 15.43 1.88
N LEU A 238 -13.50 15.34 1.92
CA LEU A 238 -12.61 16.29 1.29
C LEU A 238 -12.45 15.94 -0.17
N ILE A 239 -12.80 16.88 -1.05
CA ILE A 239 -12.75 16.72 -2.50
C ILE A 239 -12.04 17.89 -3.15
N GLY A 240 -11.58 17.73 -4.36
CA GLY A 240 -11.00 18.81 -5.15
C GLY A 240 -10.18 18.32 -6.32
N THR A 241 -9.65 19.28 -7.08
CA THR A 241 -8.65 19.04 -8.11
C THR A 241 -7.26 19.41 -7.59
N PRO A 242 -6.22 18.66 -7.94
CA PRO A 242 -4.89 18.86 -7.37
C PRO A 242 -4.29 20.24 -7.60
N LEU A 243 -4.36 20.77 -8.82
CA LEU A 243 -3.78 22.09 -9.14
C LEU A 243 -4.43 23.20 -8.32
N SER A 244 -5.76 23.16 -8.14
CA SER A 244 -6.44 24.16 -7.32
C SER A 244 -5.95 24.11 -5.87
N MET A 245 -5.63 22.92 -5.36
CA MET A 245 -5.18 22.73 -3.99
C MET A 245 -3.73 23.17 -3.75
N PHE A 246 -2.82 22.96 -4.70
CA PHE A 246 -1.41 23.37 -4.52
C PHE A 246 -1.27 24.88 -4.28
N SER A 247 -2.01 25.68 -5.00
CA SER A 247 -2.00 27.14 -4.85
C SER A 247 -2.59 27.61 -3.51
N GLN A 248 -3.37 26.77 -2.86
CA GLN A 248 -4.03 27.06 -1.59
C GLN A 248 -3.21 26.68 -0.36
N ILE A 249 -2.15 25.87 -0.51
CA ILE A 249 -1.21 25.56 0.58
C ILE A 249 -0.41 26.81 0.89
N LYS A 250 -0.42 27.28 2.15
CA LYS A 250 0.22 28.54 2.55
C LYS A 250 1.30 28.39 3.59
N ALA A 251 1.13 27.49 4.56
CA ALA A 251 2.05 27.32 5.68
C ALA A 251 2.00 25.89 6.21
N ALA A 252 3.07 25.47 6.86
CA ALA A 252 3.15 24.20 7.57
C ALA A 252 3.91 24.35 8.89
N GLY A 253 3.67 23.44 9.84
CA GLY A 253 4.38 23.43 11.11
C GLY A 253 3.78 22.43 12.10
N GLY A 254 4.09 22.58 13.40
CA GLY A 254 3.75 21.60 14.41
C GLY A 254 4.58 20.30 14.28
N GLU A 255 4.23 19.30 15.06
CA GLU A 255 4.88 17.98 14.99
C GLU A 255 4.48 17.24 13.71
N SER A 256 5.46 16.53 13.13
CA SER A 256 5.17 15.62 12.03
C SER A 256 4.48 14.37 12.55
N GLU A 257 3.37 14.00 11.91
CA GLU A 257 2.63 12.78 12.21
C GLU A 257 2.79 11.76 11.11
N LEU A 258 2.72 10.48 11.49
CA LEU A 258 2.85 9.35 10.60
C LEU A 258 1.48 8.78 10.21
N PHE A 259 1.28 8.57 8.92
CA PHE A 259 0.26 7.71 8.35
C PHE A 259 0.94 6.47 7.77
N THR A 260 0.42 5.28 8.10
CA THR A 260 0.87 4.00 7.58
C THR A 260 -0.31 3.27 6.95
N GLY A 261 -0.11 2.67 5.78
CA GLY A 261 -1.20 2.00 5.09
C GLY A 261 -0.76 1.26 3.83
N PHE A 262 -1.77 0.89 3.04
CA PHE A 262 -1.58 0.25 1.74
C PHE A 262 -2.10 1.16 0.64
N CYS A 263 -1.28 1.34 -0.40
CA CYS A 263 -1.65 2.08 -1.59
C CYS A 263 -2.04 1.13 -2.72
N GLY A 264 -3.29 1.18 -3.14
CA GLY A 264 -3.82 0.39 -4.25
C GLY A 264 -3.70 1.11 -5.59
N SER A 265 -3.18 0.44 -6.62
CA SER A 265 -3.12 0.95 -7.99
C SER A 265 -3.05 -0.19 -9.00
N GLU A 266 -2.70 0.11 -10.27
CA GLU A 266 -2.55 -0.87 -11.36
C GLU A 266 -1.56 -2.00 -11.03
N SER A 267 -0.48 -1.69 -10.34
CA SER A 267 0.49 -2.68 -9.87
C SER A 267 0.11 -3.33 -8.53
N GLY A 268 -1.15 -3.30 -8.15
CA GLY A 268 -1.67 -3.94 -6.93
C GLY A 268 -1.56 -3.07 -5.68
N SER A 269 -1.73 -3.68 -4.52
CA SER A 269 -1.71 -3.03 -3.21
C SER A 269 -0.36 -3.22 -2.54
N ILE A 270 0.34 -2.13 -2.27
CA ILE A 270 1.69 -2.12 -1.69
C ILE A 270 1.72 -1.32 -0.38
N PRO A 271 2.59 -1.70 0.60
CA PRO A 271 2.73 -0.95 1.84
C PRO A 271 3.41 0.39 1.59
N VAL A 272 2.92 1.44 2.24
CA VAL A 272 3.44 2.81 2.16
C VAL A 272 3.37 3.51 3.51
N SER A 273 4.20 4.52 3.70
CA SER A 273 4.09 5.47 4.79
C SER A 273 4.07 6.90 4.26
N GLY A 274 3.42 7.78 4.99
CA GLY A 274 3.46 9.21 4.75
C GLY A 274 3.69 9.95 6.06
N THR A 275 4.61 10.91 6.05
CA THR A 275 4.91 11.77 7.21
C THR A 275 4.81 13.22 6.77
N SER A 276 4.12 14.04 7.54
CA SER A 276 3.96 15.46 7.25
C SER A 276 3.75 16.26 8.53
N PRO A 277 4.20 17.52 8.58
CA PRO A 277 3.73 18.48 9.56
C PRO A 277 2.26 18.85 9.27
N MET A 278 1.63 19.52 10.21
CA MET A 278 0.34 20.16 10.02
C MET A 278 0.41 21.20 8.91
N VAL A 279 -0.65 21.30 8.08
CA VAL A 279 -0.68 22.21 6.93
C VAL A 279 -1.91 23.11 6.97
N TYR A 280 -1.69 24.40 6.79
CA TYR A 280 -2.74 25.39 6.59
C TYR A 280 -2.98 25.60 5.09
N VAL A 281 -4.25 25.56 4.68
CA VAL A 281 -4.72 25.84 3.33
C VAL A 281 -5.75 26.98 3.36
N SER A 282 -5.60 27.95 2.44
CA SER A 282 -6.50 29.13 2.38
C SER A 282 -7.88 28.80 1.83
N GLN A 283 -8.00 27.70 1.10
CA GLN A 283 -9.29 27.23 0.58
C GLN A 283 -9.27 25.73 0.34
N ILE A 284 -10.33 25.05 0.78
CA ILE A 284 -10.58 23.63 0.59
C ILE A 284 -12.06 23.44 0.26
N GLU A 285 -12.39 22.38 -0.48
CA GLU A 285 -13.76 22.02 -0.80
C GLU A 285 -14.15 20.72 -0.12
N THR A 286 -15.33 20.69 0.47
CA THR A 286 -15.88 19.49 1.10
C THR A 286 -17.31 19.24 0.67
N GLN A 287 -17.70 17.96 0.68
CA GLN A 287 -19.09 17.54 0.55
C GLN A 287 -19.57 16.89 1.85
N GLY A 288 -20.81 17.16 2.20
CA GLY A 288 -21.51 16.40 3.22
C GLY A 288 -21.90 15.01 2.69
N GLN A 289 -21.61 13.97 3.44
CA GLN A 289 -22.05 12.61 3.09
C GLN A 289 -23.46 12.37 3.68
N LYS A 290 -24.42 11.98 2.84
CA LYS A 290 -25.67 11.40 3.34
C LYS A 290 -25.38 9.99 3.86
N ALA A 291 -25.85 9.67 5.07
CA ALA A 291 -25.74 8.32 5.61
C ALA A 291 -26.43 7.33 4.67
N ILE A 292 -25.63 6.50 3.98
CA ILE A 292 -26.15 5.39 3.18
C ILE A 292 -26.23 4.18 4.10
N ILE A 293 -27.41 3.86 4.57
CA ILE A 293 -27.70 2.61 5.26
C ILE A 293 -27.72 1.50 4.20
N LYS A 294 -26.62 0.75 4.07
CA LYS A 294 -26.59 -0.46 3.26
C LYS A 294 -27.08 -1.63 4.09
N SER A 295 -28.21 -2.22 3.73
CA SER A 295 -28.63 -3.53 4.24
C SER A 295 -27.65 -4.61 3.74
N LYS A 296 -27.09 -5.40 4.66
CA LYS A 296 -26.20 -6.52 4.31
C LYS A 296 -27.02 -7.77 4.04
N GLN A 297 -26.86 -8.34 2.85
CA GLN A 297 -27.27 -9.73 2.58
C GLN A 297 -26.24 -10.69 3.16
N GLY A 298 -26.71 -11.73 3.84
CA GLY A 298 -25.85 -12.73 4.49
C GLY A 298 -25.07 -13.60 3.49
N LEU A 299 -23.82 -13.91 3.83
CA LEU A 299 -22.96 -14.80 3.07
C LEU A 299 -23.16 -16.26 3.50
N ILE A 300 -23.24 -17.15 2.52
CA ILE A 300 -23.35 -18.61 2.69
C ILE A 300 -21.96 -19.21 2.87
N SER A 301 -21.80 -20.16 3.82
CA SER A 301 -20.54 -20.84 4.11
C SER A 301 -20.20 -21.89 3.03
N PRO A 302 -18.92 -22.02 2.62
CA PRO A 302 -18.50 -23.03 1.65
C PRO A 302 -18.31 -24.44 2.29
N PRO A 303 -18.37 -25.52 1.48
CA PRO A 303 -18.30 -26.90 1.96
C PRO A 303 -16.89 -27.32 2.38
N LYS A 304 -16.82 -28.28 3.30
CA LYS A 304 -15.58 -28.86 3.86
C LYS A 304 -14.91 -29.82 2.86
N THR A 305 -13.60 -29.74 2.69
CA THR A 305 -12.79 -30.73 1.97
C THR A 305 -11.73 -31.39 2.86
N ARG A 306 -11.43 -32.65 2.52
CA ARG A 306 -10.61 -33.63 3.27
C ARG A 306 -9.13 -33.24 3.38
N GLU A 307 -8.56 -33.61 4.52
CA GLU A 307 -7.13 -33.52 4.85
C GLU A 307 -6.30 -34.56 4.08
N ALA A 308 -5.17 -34.13 3.55
CA ALA A 308 -4.10 -35.02 3.14
C ALA A 308 -2.82 -34.61 3.89
N GLU A 309 -2.25 -35.57 4.63
CA GLU A 309 -0.92 -35.43 5.25
C GLU A 309 0.14 -35.58 4.16
N ASN A 310 0.97 -34.56 3.97
CA ASN A 310 2.20 -34.70 3.21
C ASN A 310 3.34 -33.95 3.87
N MET A 311 4.43 -34.67 4.14
CA MET A 311 5.70 -34.13 4.57
C MET A 311 6.28 -33.24 3.44
N GLU A 312 6.56 -31.98 3.76
CA GLU A 312 7.18 -31.03 2.85
C GLU A 312 8.65 -31.38 2.61
N HIS A 313 8.98 -31.82 1.40
CA HIS A 313 10.34 -31.73 0.90
C HIS A 313 10.62 -30.25 0.56
N MET A 314 11.30 -29.56 1.44
CA MET A 314 11.76 -28.19 1.17
C MET A 314 12.84 -28.25 0.08
N ALA A 315 12.51 -27.71 -1.09
CA ALA A 315 13.52 -27.49 -2.11
C ALA A 315 14.52 -26.44 -1.62
N ASP A 316 15.81 -26.76 -1.66
CA ASP A 316 16.88 -25.79 -1.37
C ASP A 316 16.77 -24.59 -2.33
N SER A 317 17.01 -23.39 -1.80
CA SER A 317 16.98 -22.15 -2.61
C SER A 317 17.96 -22.19 -3.78
N SER A 318 19.09 -22.89 -3.63
CA SER A 318 20.07 -23.09 -4.70
C SER A 318 19.48 -23.91 -5.85
N LEU A 319 18.69 -24.94 -5.56
CA LEU A 319 18.03 -25.78 -6.55
C LEU A 319 16.97 -25.01 -7.33
N ILE A 320 16.21 -24.15 -6.65
CA ILE A 320 15.19 -23.31 -7.27
C ILE A 320 15.85 -22.35 -8.25
N PHE A 321 16.86 -21.61 -7.83
CA PHE A 321 17.57 -20.70 -8.72
C PHE A 321 18.24 -21.42 -9.88
N LYS A 322 18.84 -22.60 -9.63
CA LYS A 322 19.43 -23.41 -10.69
C LYS A 322 18.40 -23.79 -11.76
N ALA A 323 17.21 -24.21 -11.33
CA ALA A 323 16.13 -24.54 -12.25
C ALA A 323 15.67 -23.31 -13.06
N MET A 324 15.58 -22.16 -12.40
CA MET A 324 15.22 -20.89 -13.07
C MET A 324 16.29 -20.44 -14.06
N GLU A 325 17.58 -20.52 -13.70
CA GLU A 325 18.72 -20.17 -14.56
C GLU A 325 18.79 -21.05 -15.80
N ASP A 326 18.71 -22.35 -15.62
CA ASP A 326 18.78 -23.31 -16.72
C ASP A 326 17.59 -23.17 -17.67
N GLU A 327 16.40 -22.90 -17.14
CA GLU A 327 15.22 -22.69 -17.99
C GLU A 327 15.24 -21.33 -18.67
N MET A 328 15.74 -20.28 -18.03
CA MET A 328 15.89 -18.98 -18.66
C MET A 328 16.86 -19.03 -19.84
N ALA A 329 18.01 -19.69 -19.66
CA ALA A 329 18.98 -19.88 -20.74
C ALA A 329 18.37 -20.68 -21.90
N HIS A 330 17.64 -21.76 -21.59
CA HIS A 330 16.95 -22.58 -22.59
C HIS A 330 15.89 -21.78 -23.35
N VAL A 331 14.99 -21.09 -22.64
CA VAL A 331 13.91 -20.30 -23.25
C VAL A 331 14.46 -19.17 -24.10
N CYS A 332 15.44 -18.42 -23.64
CA CYS A 332 16.06 -17.35 -24.43
C CYS A 332 16.67 -17.88 -25.71
N HIS A 333 17.35 -19.05 -25.67
CA HIS A 333 17.92 -19.70 -26.84
C HIS A 333 16.83 -20.23 -27.78
N GLU A 334 15.82 -20.93 -27.26
CA GLU A 334 14.74 -21.53 -28.05
C GLU A 334 13.89 -20.47 -28.76
N LEU A 335 13.49 -19.41 -28.02
CA LEU A 335 12.71 -18.30 -28.60
C LEU A 335 13.51 -17.56 -29.68
N ALA A 336 14.81 -17.34 -29.47
CA ALA A 336 15.68 -16.74 -30.47
C ALA A 336 15.76 -17.59 -31.74
N THR A 337 15.85 -18.92 -31.60
CA THR A 337 16.02 -19.86 -32.72
C THR A 337 14.70 -20.09 -33.47
N ARG A 338 13.60 -20.33 -32.77
CA ARG A 338 12.28 -20.63 -33.37
C ARG A 338 11.62 -19.42 -34.02
N HIS A 339 11.77 -18.26 -33.40
CA HIS A 339 11.04 -17.06 -33.80
C HIS A 339 11.94 -15.96 -34.36
N ASN A 340 13.23 -16.22 -34.50
CA ASN A 340 14.24 -15.23 -34.92
C ASN A 340 14.14 -13.90 -34.15
N THR A 341 13.80 -13.99 -32.87
CA THR A 341 13.58 -12.83 -31.97
C THR A 341 14.21 -13.09 -30.62
N VAL A 342 15.26 -12.35 -30.29
CA VAL A 342 15.87 -12.39 -28.97
C VAL A 342 15.01 -11.55 -28.00
N PRO A 343 14.55 -12.10 -26.88
CA PRO A 343 13.89 -11.29 -25.87
C PRO A 343 14.77 -10.14 -25.39
N LEU A 344 14.20 -8.95 -25.31
CA LEU A 344 14.88 -7.78 -24.75
C LEU A 344 15.15 -7.98 -23.27
N PHE A 345 14.16 -8.59 -22.57
CA PHE A 345 14.20 -8.86 -21.15
C PHE A 345 13.27 -10.03 -20.80
N VAL A 346 13.71 -10.88 -19.88
CA VAL A 346 12.91 -11.94 -19.27
C VAL A 346 13.00 -11.83 -17.75
N ASN A 347 11.87 -11.89 -17.07
CA ASN A 347 11.79 -11.90 -15.62
C ASN A 347 10.96 -13.09 -15.16
N TYR A 348 11.55 -13.95 -14.34
CA TYR A 348 10.90 -15.06 -13.65
C TYR A 348 10.66 -14.71 -12.18
N VAL A 349 9.44 -14.92 -11.71
CA VAL A 349 9.08 -14.83 -10.31
C VAL A 349 8.47 -16.14 -9.87
N LEU A 350 8.99 -16.72 -8.79
CA LEU A 350 8.39 -17.84 -8.08
C LEU A 350 8.04 -17.37 -6.65
N GLU A 351 6.76 -17.35 -6.34
CA GLU A 351 6.25 -17.13 -4.99
C GLU A 351 6.01 -18.48 -4.32
N ARG A 352 6.63 -18.72 -3.18
CA ARG A 352 6.34 -19.86 -2.31
C ARG A 352 5.69 -19.37 -1.04
N LYS A 353 4.41 -19.68 -0.86
CA LYS A 353 3.59 -19.13 0.22
C LYS A 353 2.99 -20.22 1.07
N HIS A 354 3.22 -20.13 2.38
CA HIS A 354 2.57 -20.96 3.37
C HIS A 354 1.68 -20.12 4.29
N THR A 355 0.46 -20.61 4.54
CA THR A 355 -0.44 -19.98 5.50
C THR A 355 -1.01 -21.06 6.41
N SER A 356 -0.71 -20.97 7.69
CA SER A 356 -1.24 -21.88 8.72
C SER A 356 -1.92 -21.07 9.82
N GLY A 357 -2.85 -21.67 10.56
CA GLY A 357 -3.52 -20.99 11.65
C GLY A 357 -4.75 -21.70 12.17
N THR A 358 -5.39 -21.07 13.14
CA THR A 358 -6.55 -21.61 13.86
C THR A 358 -7.59 -20.52 14.07
N GLU A 359 -8.83 -20.95 14.24
CA GLU A 359 -9.95 -20.10 14.64
C GLU A 359 -10.65 -20.75 15.82
N SER A 360 -10.84 -20.00 16.89
CA SER A 360 -11.45 -20.48 18.14
C SER A 360 -12.58 -19.56 18.58
N SER A 361 -13.57 -20.16 19.25
CA SER A 361 -14.70 -19.46 19.84
C SER A 361 -15.01 -20.04 21.21
N GLY A 362 -15.18 -19.21 22.24
CA GLY A 362 -15.48 -19.64 23.61
C GLY A 362 -14.44 -20.61 24.19
N GLY A 363 -13.17 -20.47 23.84
CA GLY A 363 -12.09 -21.34 24.32
C GLY A 363 -11.90 -22.65 23.55
N VAL A 364 -12.67 -22.90 22.48
CA VAL A 364 -12.62 -24.14 21.68
C VAL A 364 -12.24 -23.83 20.24
N CYS A 365 -11.29 -24.59 19.70
CA CYS A 365 -10.90 -24.50 18.29
C CYS A 365 -12.05 -24.99 17.39
N VAL A 366 -12.57 -24.10 16.53
CA VAL A 366 -13.65 -24.39 15.59
C VAL A 366 -13.13 -24.63 14.17
N ASN A 367 -11.92 -24.15 13.86
CA ASN A 367 -11.29 -24.37 12.56
C ASN A 367 -9.78 -24.39 12.72
N LYS A 368 -9.14 -25.36 12.06
CA LYS A 368 -7.70 -25.57 12.10
C LYS A 368 -7.17 -25.74 10.67
N ARG A 369 -6.26 -24.88 10.28
CA ARG A 369 -5.62 -24.90 8.98
C ARG A 369 -4.12 -25.18 9.15
N LYS A 370 -3.67 -26.39 8.84
CA LYS A 370 -2.25 -26.69 8.77
C LYS A 370 -1.59 -25.96 7.59
N GLY A 371 -2.32 -25.86 6.48
CA GLY A 371 -1.86 -25.25 5.25
C GLY A 371 -0.84 -26.10 4.50
N ASN A 372 -0.76 -25.87 3.19
CA ASN A 372 0.31 -26.38 2.34
C ASN A 372 1.08 -25.19 1.77
N VAL A 373 2.31 -25.40 1.33
CA VAL A 373 3.04 -24.40 0.56
C VAL A 373 2.39 -24.30 -0.81
N LYS A 374 1.85 -23.15 -1.11
CA LYS A 374 1.37 -22.81 -2.46
C LYS A 374 2.49 -22.18 -3.24
N ASN A 375 2.70 -22.65 -4.45
CA ASN A 375 3.71 -22.14 -5.36
C ASN A 375 3.02 -21.48 -6.54
N ASN A 376 3.39 -20.25 -6.82
CA ASN A 376 2.89 -19.48 -7.94
C ASN A 376 4.06 -18.99 -8.78
N ILE A 377 3.93 -19.06 -10.10
CA ILE A 377 4.92 -18.51 -11.03
C ILE A 377 4.33 -17.38 -11.85
N SER A 378 5.18 -16.44 -12.18
CA SER A 378 4.92 -15.38 -13.15
C SER A 378 6.11 -15.26 -14.07
N VAL A 379 5.84 -15.05 -15.36
CA VAL A 379 6.84 -14.86 -16.41
C VAL A 379 6.50 -13.60 -17.17
N HIS A 380 7.46 -12.68 -17.24
CA HIS A 380 7.36 -11.45 -18.02
C HIS A 380 8.41 -11.47 -19.11
N ILE A 381 7.99 -11.24 -20.35
CA ILE A 381 8.89 -11.19 -21.52
C ILE A 381 8.67 -9.86 -22.23
N PHE A 382 9.74 -9.09 -22.35
CA PHE A 382 9.78 -7.92 -23.21
C PHE A 382 10.44 -8.26 -24.56
N LEU A 383 9.75 -7.91 -25.63
CA LEU A 383 10.19 -7.98 -27.01
C LEU A 383 10.25 -6.59 -27.60
N GLY A 384 10.93 -6.47 -28.73
CA GLY A 384 11.13 -5.21 -29.43
C GLY A 384 12.55 -4.69 -29.25
N ASP A 385 12.67 -3.39 -29.17
CA ASP A 385 13.93 -2.69 -28.91
C ASP A 385 13.78 -1.70 -27.75
N SER A 386 14.82 -0.93 -27.48
CA SER A 386 14.77 0.04 -26.38
C SER A 386 13.75 1.16 -26.59
N LEU A 387 13.31 1.42 -27.82
CA LEU A 387 12.39 2.51 -28.17
C LEU A 387 10.93 2.05 -28.21
N VAL A 388 10.69 0.79 -28.62
CA VAL A 388 9.34 0.21 -28.74
C VAL A 388 9.34 -1.21 -28.22
N THR A 389 8.73 -1.42 -27.07
CA THR A 389 8.54 -2.73 -26.44
C THR A 389 7.08 -3.15 -26.48
N ASN A 390 6.79 -4.39 -26.10
CA ASN A 390 5.42 -4.87 -25.89
C ASN A 390 4.79 -4.42 -24.57
N ASP A 391 5.46 -3.56 -23.78
CA ASP A 391 4.87 -3.03 -22.54
C ASP A 391 3.66 -2.16 -22.86
N THR A 392 2.50 -2.60 -22.39
CA THR A 392 1.22 -1.89 -22.50
C THR A 392 0.60 -1.62 -21.12
N GLY A 393 1.34 -1.94 -20.06
CA GLY A 393 0.81 -1.87 -18.68
C GLY A 393 -0.28 -2.90 -18.37
N VAL A 394 -0.40 -3.95 -19.19
CA VAL A 394 -1.37 -5.04 -18.98
C VAL A 394 -0.84 -6.02 -17.94
N GLU A 395 -1.72 -6.43 -17.05
CA GLU A 395 -1.43 -7.31 -15.92
C GLU A 395 -1.14 -8.75 -16.36
N HIS A 396 -0.12 -9.35 -15.73
CA HIS A 396 0.16 -10.77 -15.84
C HIS A 396 -0.30 -11.46 -14.55
N HIS A 397 -1.00 -12.58 -14.68
CA HIS A 397 -1.51 -13.32 -13.54
C HIS A 397 -0.53 -14.39 -13.07
N LEU A 398 -0.40 -14.52 -11.74
CA LEU A 398 0.28 -15.68 -11.15
C LEU A 398 -0.46 -16.95 -11.53
N GLN A 399 0.29 -17.96 -11.98
CA GLN A 399 -0.22 -19.31 -12.20
C GLN A 399 0.16 -20.19 -11.03
N ASN A 400 -0.83 -20.84 -10.43
CA ASN A 400 -0.59 -21.85 -9.40
C ASN A 400 0.07 -23.08 -10.03
N ILE A 401 1.12 -23.60 -9.38
CA ILE A 401 1.78 -24.84 -9.74
C ILE A 401 1.68 -25.83 -8.57
N PRO A 402 1.85 -27.16 -8.81
CA PRO A 402 1.75 -28.17 -7.76
C PRO A 402 2.54 -27.83 -6.49
N ASP A 403 2.02 -28.22 -5.34
CA ASP A 403 2.60 -27.93 -4.02
C ASP A 403 4.01 -28.52 -3.86
N GLU A 404 4.26 -29.72 -4.43
CA GLU A 404 5.60 -30.27 -4.52
C GLU A 404 6.36 -29.65 -5.69
N ILE A 405 7.43 -28.91 -5.39
CA ILE A 405 8.33 -28.38 -6.38
C ILE A 405 9.68 -29.09 -6.35
N GLY A 406 10.15 -29.47 -7.54
CA GLY A 406 11.48 -29.98 -7.78
C GLY A 406 12.06 -29.35 -9.03
N TYR A 407 13.34 -29.57 -9.28
CA TYR A 407 14.06 -28.98 -10.42
C TYR A 407 13.32 -29.09 -11.75
N GLY A 408 12.85 -30.31 -12.11
CA GLY A 408 12.13 -30.55 -13.37
C GLY A 408 10.80 -29.83 -13.43
N ARG A 409 10.01 -29.89 -12.35
CA ARG A 409 8.68 -29.26 -12.28
C ARG A 409 8.74 -27.74 -12.38
N ILE A 410 9.73 -27.11 -11.77
CA ILE A 410 9.93 -25.66 -11.90
C ILE A 410 10.23 -25.32 -13.34
N ARG A 411 11.13 -26.04 -13.99
CA ARG A 411 11.50 -25.83 -15.38
C ARG A 411 10.31 -26.01 -16.32
N ASP A 412 9.55 -27.10 -16.19
CA ASP A 412 8.38 -27.38 -17.03
C ASP A 412 7.31 -26.29 -16.89
N ALA A 413 7.06 -25.84 -15.65
CA ALA A 413 6.11 -24.76 -15.40
C ALA A 413 6.58 -23.43 -15.99
N LEU A 414 7.85 -23.07 -15.83
CA LEU A 414 8.44 -21.87 -16.42
C LEU A 414 8.43 -21.92 -17.94
N ARG A 415 8.77 -23.08 -18.55
CA ARG A 415 8.72 -23.28 -20.00
C ARG A 415 7.33 -23.05 -20.57
N SER A 416 6.33 -23.74 -19.99
CA SER A 416 4.94 -23.58 -20.41
C SER A 416 4.45 -22.14 -20.29
N LYS A 417 4.82 -21.47 -19.18
CA LYS A 417 4.42 -20.08 -18.96
C LYS A 417 5.16 -19.10 -19.87
N SER A 418 6.43 -19.38 -20.17
CA SER A 418 7.25 -18.56 -21.09
C SER A 418 6.69 -18.58 -22.51
N GLU A 419 6.21 -19.72 -23.00
CA GLU A 419 5.57 -19.82 -24.32
C GLU A 419 4.31 -18.94 -24.38
N ILE A 420 3.45 -19.02 -23.36
CA ILE A 420 2.23 -18.19 -23.27
C ILE A 420 2.59 -16.69 -23.19
N ALA A 421 3.57 -16.36 -22.34
CA ALA A 421 4.03 -14.97 -22.16
C ALA A 421 4.62 -14.40 -23.46
N TYR A 422 5.39 -15.23 -24.20
CA TYR A 422 5.99 -14.84 -25.47
C TYR A 422 4.93 -14.56 -26.53
N GLN A 423 3.95 -15.47 -26.71
CA GLN A 423 2.86 -15.30 -27.67
C GLN A 423 2.07 -14.03 -27.37
N GLY A 424 1.75 -13.79 -26.09
CA GLY A 424 1.10 -12.56 -25.67
C GLY A 424 1.96 -11.32 -25.92
N ALA A 425 3.27 -11.41 -25.73
CA ALA A 425 4.20 -10.31 -25.99
C ALA A 425 4.29 -9.95 -27.47
N VAL A 426 4.35 -10.95 -28.36
CA VAL A 426 4.32 -10.76 -29.82
C VAL A 426 3.05 -10.01 -30.23
N GLN A 427 1.90 -10.50 -29.81
CA GLN A 427 0.61 -9.88 -30.16
C GLN A 427 0.52 -8.42 -29.66
N ARG A 428 0.97 -8.15 -28.43
CA ARG A 428 0.99 -6.78 -27.88
C ARG A 428 1.95 -5.87 -28.65
N LEU A 429 3.13 -6.36 -29.00
CA LEU A 429 4.10 -5.59 -29.76
C LEU A 429 3.58 -5.22 -31.16
N ASP A 430 2.96 -6.16 -31.87
CA ASP A 430 2.38 -5.94 -33.18
C ASP A 430 1.21 -4.96 -33.14
N ASN A 431 0.33 -5.10 -32.15
CA ASN A 431 -0.76 -4.15 -31.90
C ASN A 431 -0.21 -2.74 -31.63
N LYS A 432 0.80 -2.63 -30.79
CA LYS A 432 1.43 -1.35 -30.43
C LYS A 432 2.11 -0.71 -31.65
N ARG A 433 2.85 -1.49 -32.42
CA ARG A 433 3.47 -1.02 -33.68
C ARG A 433 2.42 -0.53 -34.67
N THR A 434 1.28 -1.21 -34.77
CA THR A 434 0.15 -0.80 -35.61
C THR A 434 -0.46 0.52 -35.11
N GLN A 435 -0.67 0.65 -33.82
CA GLN A 435 -1.17 1.90 -33.22
C GLN A 435 -0.20 3.07 -33.44
N LEU A 436 1.12 2.85 -33.30
CA LEU A 436 2.15 3.88 -33.53
C LEU A 436 2.23 4.32 -34.99
N LYS A 437 1.91 3.42 -35.94
CA LYS A 437 1.80 3.80 -37.37
C LYS A 437 0.58 4.69 -37.63
N GLN A 438 -0.55 4.44 -36.94
CA GLN A 438 -1.77 5.23 -37.08
C GLN A 438 -1.71 6.56 -36.29
N ASN A 439 -1.10 6.51 -35.11
CA ASN A 439 -0.93 7.64 -34.21
C ASN A 439 0.54 7.72 -33.76
N PRO A 440 1.43 8.34 -34.53
CA PRO A 440 2.84 8.46 -34.19
C PRO A 440 3.04 9.19 -32.85
N LYS A 441 4.08 8.77 -32.10
CA LYS A 441 4.49 9.53 -30.89
C LYS A 441 4.81 10.97 -31.29
N PRO A 442 4.47 11.97 -30.45
CA PRO A 442 4.94 13.34 -30.63
C PRO A 442 6.46 13.38 -30.82
N ALA A 443 6.96 14.30 -31.65
CA ALA A 443 8.38 14.40 -31.98
C ALA A 443 9.29 14.44 -30.73
N ASP A 444 8.86 15.12 -29.68
CA ASP A 444 9.57 15.23 -28.40
C ASP A 444 9.70 13.89 -27.64
N ASN A 445 8.83 12.92 -27.92
CA ASN A 445 8.78 11.61 -27.28
C ASN A 445 9.27 10.48 -28.17
N ALA A 446 9.54 10.75 -29.45
CA ALA A 446 9.90 9.72 -30.42
C ALA A 446 11.22 8.99 -30.09
N ALA A 447 12.16 9.69 -29.44
CA ALA A 447 13.47 9.17 -29.05
C ALA A 447 13.57 8.69 -27.59
N VAL A 448 12.47 8.75 -26.82
CA VAL A 448 12.49 8.31 -25.41
C VAL A 448 12.44 6.79 -25.34
N PRO A 449 13.46 6.13 -24.74
CA PRO A 449 13.44 4.68 -24.58
C PRO A 449 12.28 4.20 -23.71
N GLU A 450 11.63 3.12 -24.08
CA GLU A 450 10.61 2.44 -23.27
C GLU A 450 11.22 1.44 -22.29
N PHE A 451 12.48 1.07 -22.48
CA PHE A 451 13.19 0.12 -21.64
C PHE A 451 14.67 0.46 -21.53
N LYS A 452 15.19 0.40 -20.30
CA LYS A 452 16.63 0.57 -20.02
C LYS A 452 17.17 -0.64 -19.27
N ARG A 453 18.29 -1.17 -19.72
CA ARG A 453 18.98 -2.28 -19.06
C ARG A 453 19.57 -1.85 -17.72
N MET A 454 19.55 -2.76 -16.75
CA MET A 454 20.10 -2.56 -15.42
C MET A 454 21.24 -3.54 -15.13
N PRO A 455 22.22 -3.15 -14.29
CA PRO A 455 23.32 -4.05 -13.94
C PRO A 455 22.81 -5.25 -13.12
N PRO A 456 23.54 -6.38 -13.15
CA PRO A 456 23.25 -7.52 -12.28
C PRO A 456 23.23 -7.14 -10.80
N ALA A 457 22.35 -7.77 -10.04
CA ALA A 457 22.28 -7.63 -8.59
C ALA A 457 21.94 -8.98 -7.95
N VAL A 458 22.68 -9.35 -6.90
CA VAL A 458 22.43 -10.61 -6.17
C VAL A 458 22.13 -10.30 -4.72
N TRP A 459 20.97 -10.74 -4.25
CA TRP A 459 20.59 -10.68 -2.85
C TRP A 459 19.81 -11.94 -2.47
N ILE A 460 20.35 -12.73 -1.53
CA ILE A 460 19.75 -14.00 -1.08
C ILE A 460 19.53 -13.89 0.43
N GLY A 461 18.29 -13.61 0.82
CA GLY A 461 17.88 -13.63 2.22
C GLY A 461 17.66 -15.05 2.75
N PRO A 462 17.51 -15.24 4.07
CA PRO A 462 17.09 -16.50 4.65
C PRO A 462 15.65 -16.81 4.24
N SER A 463 15.31 -18.09 4.02
CA SER A 463 13.93 -18.47 3.68
C SER A 463 12.98 -18.21 4.85
N ALA A 464 11.85 -17.55 4.58
CA ALA A 464 10.76 -17.38 5.53
C ALA A 464 10.06 -18.71 5.87
N LEU A 465 10.21 -19.73 5.04
CA LEU A 465 9.55 -21.03 5.24
C LEU A 465 10.28 -21.92 6.25
N THR A 466 11.50 -21.57 6.67
CA THR A 466 12.19 -22.24 7.77
C THR A 466 11.57 -21.87 9.12
N ASN A 467 11.54 -22.81 10.05
CA ASN A 467 11.05 -22.63 11.43
C ASN A 467 9.62 -22.03 11.53
N PRO A 468 8.60 -22.76 11.06
CA PRO A 468 7.21 -22.32 11.23
C PRO A 468 6.79 -22.33 12.69
N CYS A 469 5.94 -21.39 13.09
CA CYS A 469 5.20 -21.52 14.34
C CYS A 469 4.29 -22.75 14.28
N PRO A 470 4.39 -23.68 15.25
CA PRO A 470 3.52 -24.84 15.30
C PRO A 470 2.04 -24.45 15.34
N VAL A 471 1.20 -25.16 14.58
CA VAL A 471 -0.26 -24.89 14.57
C VAL A 471 -0.88 -25.20 15.94
N THR A 472 -0.27 -26.10 16.71
CA THR A 472 -0.67 -26.40 18.10
C THR A 472 -0.52 -25.19 19.02
N ASP A 473 0.54 -24.42 18.86
CA ASP A 473 0.80 -23.23 19.68
C ASP A 473 -0.19 -22.12 19.32
N MET A 474 -0.45 -21.93 18.02
CA MET A 474 -1.49 -21.02 17.54
C MET A 474 -2.88 -21.42 18.04
N GLU A 475 -3.19 -22.73 18.10
CA GLU A 475 -4.44 -23.26 18.64
C GLU A 475 -4.60 -23.00 20.13
N GLN A 476 -3.55 -23.28 20.91
CA GLN A 476 -3.55 -22.99 22.34
C GLN A 476 -3.75 -21.48 22.58
N LEU A 477 -3.06 -20.64 21.85
CA LEU A 477 -3.21 -19.17 21.94
C LEU A 477 -4.63 -18.74 21.54
N SER A 478 -5.15 -19.18 20.41
CA SER A 478 -6.50 -18.78 19.97
C SER A 478 -7.60 -19.28 20.91
N ASN A 479 -7.43 -20.48 21.52
CA ASN A 479 -8.36 -21.00 22.53
C ASN A 479 -8.37 -20.12 23.78
N ARG A 480 -7.19 -19.79 24.33
CA ARG A 480 -7.11 -18.92 25.52
C ARG A 480 -7.67 -17.52 25.26
N LEU A 481 -7.30 -16.90 24.14
CA LEU A 481 -7.78 -15.58 23.75
C LEU A 481 -9.31 -15.57 23.50
N SER A 482 -9.86 -16.60 22.85
CA SER A 482 -11.29 -16.64 22.57
C SER A 482 -12.17 -16.92 23.80
N LYS A 483 -11.58 -17.45 24.87
CA LYS A 483 -12.28 -17.70 26.13
C LYS A 483 -12.76 -16.41 26.80
N VAL A 484 -12.07 -15.31 26.57
CA VAL A 484 -12.46 -13.97 27.06
C VAL A 484 -13.91 -13.64 26.71
N PHE A 485 -14.38 -14.02 25.54
CA PHE A 485 -15.76 -13.73 25.10
C PHE A 485 -16.83 -14.52 25.85
N SER A 486 -16.45 -15.55 26.63
CA SER A 486 -17.41 -16.26 27.50
C SER A 486 -17.92 -15.42 28.66
N ASP A 487 -17.22 -14.34 29.01
CA ASP A 487 -17.61 -13.41 30.07
C ASP A 487 -18.65 -12.39 29.58
N TYR A 488 -19.00 -12.40 28.29
CA TYR A 488 -19.92 -11.45 27.64
C TYR A 488 -21.07 -12.20 26.94
N PRO A 489 -22.10 -12.63 27.66
CA PRO A 489 -23.21 -13.45 27.14
C PRO A 489 -24.04 -12.74 26.07
N GLU A 490 -23.97 -11.42 25.97
CA GLU A 490 -24.62 -10.62 24.92
C GLU A 490 -23.98 -10.78 23.54
N LEU A 491 -22.76 -11.31 23.47
CA LEU A 491 -22.08 -11.57 22.21
C LEU A 491 -22.57 -12.91 21.61
N PHE A 492 -23.26 -12.84 20.46
CA PHE A 492 -23.81 -14.05 19.85
C PHE A 492 -22.95 -14.64 18.70
N ASN A 493 -21.96 -13.88 18.20
CA ASN A 493 -21.08 -14.34 17.14
C ASN A 493 -19.69 -13.75 17.34
N HIS A 494 -18.81 -14.54 17.95
CA HIS A 494 -17.45 -14.13 18.26
C HIS A 494 -16.45 -15.22 17.87
N CYS A 495 -15.25 -14.81 17.50
CA CYS A 495 -14.12 -15.72 17.28
C CYS A 495 -12.78 -14.99 17.35
N VAL A 496 -11.73 -15.74 17.67
CA VAL A 496 -10.35 -15.32 17.53
C VAL A 496 -9.66 -16.19 16.48
N LYS A 497 -9.02 -15.54 15.51
CA LYS A 497 -8.17 -16.19 14.51
C LYS A 497 -6.72 -15.86 14.80
N VAL A 498 -5.89 -16.88 14.88
CA VAL A 498 -4.44 -16.76 14.97
C VAL A 498 -3.86 -17.46 13.76
N TYR A 499 -3.11 -16.75 12.92
CA TYR A 499 -2.51 -17.34 11.73
C TYR A 499 -1.19 -16.68 11.34
N GLN A 500 -0.34 -17.47 10.70
CA GLN A 500 0.94 -17.03 10.16
C GLN A 500 0.92 -17.16 8.64
N LYS A 501 1.33 -16.11 7.95
CA LYS A 501 1.63 -16.10 6.53
C LYS A 501 3.13 -15.94 6.36
N ARG A 502 3.76 -16.86 5.62
CA ARG A 502 5.18 -16.85 5.29
C ARG A 502 5.33 -16.96 3.79
N VAL A 503 6.20 -16.16 3.21
CA VAL A 503 6.38 -16.11 1.76
C VAL A 503 7.86 -15.98 1.43
N ASP A 504 8.32 -16.76 0.46
CA ASP A 504 9.60 -16.59 -0.21
C ASP A 504 9.35 -16.12 -1.64
N TYR A 505 9.91 -14.99 -2.01
CA TYR A 505 9.90 -14.47 -3.36
C TYR A 505 11.25 -14.71 -4.02
N TYR A 506 11.28 -15.62 -5.00
CA TYR A 506 12.43 -15.87 -5.86
C TYR A 506 12.25 -15.07 -7.14
N ARG A 507 13.20 -14.22 -7.45
CA ARG A 507 13.22 -13.45 -8.70
C ARG A 507 14.54 -13.70 -9.43
N LEU A 508 14.42 -13.96 -10.73
CA LEU A 508 15.55 -14.09 -11.63
C LEU A 508 15.25 -13.35 -12.93
N THR A 509 16.18 -12.53 -13.39
CA THR A 509 16.05 -11.82 -14.65
C THR A 509 17.16 -12.19 -15.64
N SER A 510 16.90 -12.00 -16.94
CA SER A 510 17.90 -12.21 -17.99
C SER A 510 19.07 -11.23 -17.93
N GLU A 511 19.00 -10.22 -17.08
CA GLU A 511 20.09 -9.26 -16.82
C GLU A 511 20.91 -9.63 -15.59
N GLY A 512 20.63 -10.78 -14.94
CA GLY A 512 21.40 -11.30 -13.83
C GLY A 512 20.98 -10.77 -12.45
N GLN A 513 19.78 -10.17 -12.32
CA GLN A 513 19.22 -9.96 -11.00
C GLN A 513 18.76 -11.30 -10.44
N LYS A 514 19.26 -11.66 -9.24
CA LYS A 514 18.98 -12.92 -8.53
C LYS A 514 18.63 -12.60 -7.08
N ILE A 515 17.34 -12.65 -6.75
CA ILE A 515 16.83 -12.13 -5.48
C ILE A 515 15.97 -13.20 -4.80
N LEU A 516 16.27 -13.50 -3.53
CA LEU A 516 15.36 -14.19 -2.62
C LEU A 516 14.96 -13.23 -1.51
N GLN A 517 13.70 -12.80 -1.53
CA GLN A 517 13.14 -11.93 -0.52
C GLN A 517 12.12 -12.70 0.33
N PRO A 518 12.41 -12.92 1.64
CA PRO A 518 11.48 -13.52 2.57
C PRO A 518 10.49 -12.47 3.10
N ASP A 519 9.28 -12.91 3.41
CA ASP A 519 8.27 -12.13 4.12
C ASP A 519 7.52 -13.02 5.11
N THR A 520 7.38 -12.56 6.35
CA THR A 520 6.65 -13.26 7.42
C THR A 520 5.74 -12.28 8.12
N VAL A 521 4.47 -12.68 8.24
CA VAL A 521 3.49 -11.90 9.03
C VAL A 521 2.68 -12.86 9.89
N PHE A 522 2.62 -12.55 11.17
CA PHE A 522 1.78 -13.23 12.15
C PHE A 522 0.57 -12.35 12.49
N HIS A 523 -0.62 -12.93 12.48
CA HIS A 523 -1.86 -12.19 12.62
C HIS A 523 -2.71 -12.75 13.75
N ILE A 524 -3.23 -11.85 14.58
CA ILE A 524 -4.34 -12.12 15.48
C ILE A 524 -5.50 -11.25 15.06
N THR A 525 -6.66 -11.86 14.84
CA THR A 525 -7.90 -11.15 14.53
C THR A 525 -9.01 -11.66 15.44
N ALA A 526 -9.57 -10.80 16.26
CA ALA A 526 -10.80 -11.10 16.95
C ALA A 526 -12.00 -10.42 16.26
N ARG A 527 -13.15 -11.07 16.32
CA ARG A 527 -14.43 -10.56 15.85
C ARG A 527 -15.47 -10.81 16.91
N ALA A 528 -16.27 -9.79 17.22
CA ALA A 528 -17.41 -9.90 18.10
C ALA A 528 -18.65 -9.21 17.50
N SER A 529 -19.82 -9.74 17.76
CA SER A 529 -21.10 -9.21 17.26
C SER A 529 -22.15 -9.19 18.37
N ILE A 530 -22.88 -8.08 18.47
CA ILE A 530 -24.03 -7.94 19.36
C ILE A 530 -25.29 -7.61 18.55
N LYS A 531 -26.45 -7.89 19.14
CA LYS A 531 -27.73 -7.36 18.66
C LYS A 531 -28.11 -6.15 19.51
N THR A 532 -28.47 -5.06 18.87
CA THR A 532 -29.06 -3.89 19.51
C THR A 532 -30.55 -4.08 19.74
N ASP A 533 -31.16 -3.24 20.59
CA ASP A 533 -32.59 -3.25 20.87
C ASP A 533 -33.47 -3.14 19.62
N GLY A 534 -32.94 -2.54 18.53
CA GLY A 534 -33.57 -2.48 17.22
C GLY A 534 -33.36 -3.71 16.32
N ASN A 535 -32.83 -4.81 16.86
CA ASN A 535 -32.47 -6.04 16.13
C ASN A 535 -31.39 -5.86 15.07
N GLU A 536 -30.66 -4.73 15.08
CA GLU A 536 -29.51 -4.46 14.22
C GLU A 536 -28.27 -5.18 14.77
N VAL A 537 -27.53 -5.85 13.88
CA VAL A 537 -26.27 -6.52 14.26
C VAL A 537 -25.10 -5.56 14.11
N LYS A 538 -24.41 -5.28 15.20
CA LYS A 538 -23.12 -4.58 15.18
C LYS A 538 -21.99 -5.58 15.31
N THR A 539 -20.97 -5.45 14.48
CA THR A 539 -19.79 -6.33 14.46
C THR A 539 -18.54 -5.48 14.48
N GLU A 540 -17.69 -5.75 15.46
CA GLU A 540 -16.38 -5.12 15.58
C GLU A 540 -15.25 -6.12 15.31
N TYR A 541 -14.04 -5.59 15.04
CA TYR A 541 -12.85 -6.38 14.71
C TYR A 541 -11.62 -5.80 15.41
N TYR A 542 -10.98 -6.63 16.24
CA TYR A 542 -9.62 -6.39 16.71
C TYR A 542 -8.63 -7.05 15.73
N ARG A 543 -7.51 -6.37 15.40
CA ARG A 543 -6.47 -6.92 14.52
C ARG A 543 -5.10 -6.51 15.02
N LEU A 544 -4.24 -7.52 15.17
CA LEU A 544 -2.82 -7.35 15.45
C LEU A 544 -2.01 -8.05 14.37
N HIS A 545 -0.95 -7.41 13.88
CA HIS A 545 -0.01 -7.93 12.89
C HIS A 545 1.40 -7.71 13.40
N VAL A 546 2.20 -8.78 13.44
CA VAL A 546 3.61 -8.74 13.86
C VAL A 546 4.47 -9.57 12.92
N GLY A 547 5.80 -9.38 12.95
CA GLY A 547 6.74 -10.11 12.10
C GLY A 547 6.85 -11.60 12.44
N GLY A 548 6.64 -11.98 13.71
CA GLY A 548 6.73 -13.37 14.17
C GLY A 548 5.97 -13.59 15.47
N ILE A 549 5.90 -14.85 15.92
CA ILE A 549 5.23 -15.22 17.19
C ILE A 549 5.95 -14.60 18.40
N ASN A 550 7.27 -14.46 18.31
CA ASN A 550 8.07 -13.89 19.40
C ASN A 550 7.91 -12.36 19.53
N ASP A 551 7.27 -11.73 18.55
CA ASP A 551 6.99 -10.31 18.53
C ASP A 551 5.59 -10.00 19.07
N LEU A 552 4.86 -11.03 19.55
CA LEU A 552 3.54 -10.84 20.17
C LEU A 552 3.69 -10.17 21.54
N PRO A 553 2.73 -9.31 21.92
CA PRO A 553 2.56 -8.89 23.32
C PRO A 553 2.38 -10.10 24.25
N SER A 554 2.62 -9.91 25.55
CA SER A 554 2.32 -10.95 26.52
C SER A 554 0.86 -11.39 26.41
N GLU A 555 0.59 -12.64 26.76
CA GLU A 555 -0.77 -13.18 26.69
C GLU A 555 -1.76 -12.41 27.56
N ASP A 556 -1.32 -12.00 28.77
CA ASP A 556 -2.14 -11.17 29.65
C ASP A 556 -2.48 -9.81 29.02
N ALA A 557 -1.54 -9.22 28.29
CA ALA A 557 -1.79 -7.99 27.56
C ALA A 557 -2.82 -8.21 26.43
N LEU A 558 -2.70 -9.31 25.68
CA LEU A 558 -3.67 -9.66 24.62
C LEU A 558 -5.06 -9.94 25.19
N ILE A 559 -5.15 -10.65 26.33
CA ILE A 559 -6.41 -10.88 27.06
C ILE A 559 -7.01 -9.55 27.52
N GLY A 560 -6.19 -8.69 28.13
CA GLY A 560 -6.62 -7.35 28.53
C GLY A 560 -7.15 -6.51 27.36
N GLU A 561 -6.54 -6.61 26.18
CA GLU A 561 -7.02 -5.97 24.94
C GLU A 561 -8.40 -6.50 24.52
N LEU A 562 -8.60 -7.82 24.58
CA LEU A 562 -9.86 -8.44 24.18
C LEU A 562 -11.00 -8.16 25.16
N HIS A 563 -10.72 -7.95 26.44
CA HIS A 563 -11.73 -7.48 27.40
C HIS A 563 -12.16 -6.02 27.16
N ARG A 564 -11.26 -5.20 26.56
CA ARG A 564 -11.56 -3.81 26.21
C ARG A 564 -12.21 -3.66 24.83
N PHE A 565 -12.00 -4.65 23.99
CA PHE A 565 -12.57 -4.74 22.64
C PHE A 565 -14.08 -4.99 22.67
#